data_5aeeced2cf1c3af66cf98b5cdc1cbe12
#
_entry.id   5aeeced2cf1c3af66cf98b5cdc1cbe12
#
_cell.length_a   1.000
_cell.length_b   1.000
_cell.length_c   1.000
_cell.angle_alpha   90.00
_cell.angle_beta   90.00
_cell.angle_gamma   90.00
#
_symmetry.space_group_name_H-M   'P 1'
#
loop_
_entity.id
_entity.type
_entity.pdbx_description
1 polymer ?
#
loop_
_entity_poly.entity_id
_entity_poly.type
_entity_poly.pdbx_seq_one_letter_code
_entity_poly.pdbx_strand_id
1 'polypeptide(L)'
;MLIAGAGVTGISCAIALRERGVPFRIVNKGRRVGGRMASRIVRDSGTPFDGRVFDTGASYFTVSESEFASVVAKLETAGVVQPWTDTFHFADAEGIAGVKTGPMRYRAEGGIRSVVEYLAHDLVIEEGEITKLPTSERLALCMPTPQAARVFPPASDLSSAVWEPVISVSMLFDHAHWSDFDGIFVNQDAQITWIANDGARRGDQAPALVVHMSPVLSAGHLGDPSEVIPIAIARVQKILGFDEEPTWSHAHRWTFAKPIEGTTSPKPGFVL
;
A
#
# COMPACT_ATOMS: atom_id res chain seq x y z
N MET A 1 -12.76 -22.89 8.89
CA MET A 1 -11.44 -22.56 8.30
C MET A 1 -10.90 -21.31 8.97
N LEU A 2 -9.63 -21.24 9.32
CA LEU A 2 -8.99 -20.04 9.87
C LEU A 2 -8.29 -19.26 8.74
N ILE A 3 -8.56 -17.94 8.68
CA ILE A 3 -7.89 -17.01 7.78
C ILE A 3 -6.98 -16.13 8.64
N ALA A 4 -5.68 -16.17 8.39
CA ALA A 4 -4.68 -15.38 9.10
C ALA A 4 -4.26 -14.17 8.25
N GLY A 5 -4.74 -12.98 8.64
CA GLY A 5 -4.52 -11.70 7.97
C GLY A 5 -5.77 -11.14 7.30
N ALA A 6 -6.05 -9.85 7.54
CA ALA A 6 -7.18 -9.11 6.99
C ALA A 6 -6.72 -8.03 5.98
N GLY A 7 -5.74 -8.35 5.17
CA GLY A 7 -5.46 -7.62 3.92
C GLY A 7 -6.46 -7.99 2.83
N VAL A 8 -6.33 -7.40 1.64
CA VAL A 8 -7.23 -7.67 0.50
C VAL A 8 -7.37 -9.17 0.24
N THR A 9 -6.27 -9.94 0.30
CA THR A 9 -6.28 -11.39 0.07
C THR A 9 -7.14 -12.13 1.10
N GLY A 10 -6.98 -11.83 2.39
CA GLY A 10 -7.76 -12.49 3.46
C GLY A 10 -9.23 -12.15 3.42
N ILE A 11 -9.57 -10.89 3.12
CA ILE A 11 -10.95 -10.45 2.97
C ILE A 11 -11.60 -11.09 1.73
N SER A 12 -10.89 -11.14 0.59
CA SER A 12 -11.40 -11.82 -0.61
C SER A 12 -11.59 -13.33 -0.38
N CYS A 13 -10.67 -13.97 0.34
CA CYS A 13 -10.81 -15.37 0.75
C CYS A 13 -12.08 -15.59 1.61
N ALA A 14 -12.32 -14.71 2.59
CA ALA A 14 -13.49 -14.78 3.45
C ALA A 14 -14.81 -14.63 2.67
N ILE A 15 -14.86 -13.68 1.73
CA ILE A 15 -16.01 -13.46 0.85
C ILE A 15 -16.28 -14.73 0.02
N ALA A 16 -15.25 -15.28 -0.61
CA ALA A 16 -15.36 -16.48 -1.43
C ALA A 16 -15.80 -17.73 -0.63
N LEU A 17 -15.39 -17.86 0.64
CA LEU A 17 -15.84 -18.92 1.53
C LEU A 17 -17.30 -18.72 1.95
N ARG A 18 -17.69 -17.48 2.24
CA ARG A 18 -19.08 -17.14 2.59
C ARG A 18 -20.05 -17.46 1.45
N GLU A 19 -19.70 -17.11 0.22
CA GLU A 19 -20.48 -17.42 -0.97
C GLU A 19 -20.67 -18.91 -1.20
N ARG A 20 -19.73 -19.73 -0.72
CA ARG A 20 -19.77 -21.19 -0.79
C ARG A 20 -20.37 -21.86 0.45
N GLY A 21 -20.87 -21.09 1.43
CA GLY A 21 -21.41 -21.59 2.67
C GLY A 21 -20.36 -22.29 3.57
N VAL A 22 -19.07 -22.03 3.37
CA VAL A 22 -18.00 -22.64 4.18
C VAL A 22 -17.76 -21.81 5.44
N PRO A 23 -17.92 -22.36 6.65
CA PRO A 23 -17.67 -21.63 7.89
C PRO A 23 -16.18 -21.27 8.04
N PHE A 24 -15.93 -20.03 8.46
CA PHE A 24 -14.59 -19.48 8.69
C PHE A 24 -14.57 -18.50 9.86
N ARG A 25 -13.37 -18.18 10.30
CA ARG A 25 -13.05 -17.04 11.15
C ARG A 25 -11.81 -16.34 10.63
N ILE A 26 -11.70 -15.03 10.88
CA ILE A 26 -10.58 -14.20 10.43
C ILE A 26 -9.85 -13.69 11.67
N VAL A 27 -8.53 -13.87 11.69
CA VAL A 27 -7.68 -13.31 12.74
C VAL A 27 -6.68 -12.35 12.11
N ASN A 28 -6.60 -11.13 12.63
CA ASN A 28 -5.69 -10.11 12.15
C ASN A 28 -4.85 -9.53 13.29
N LYS A 29 -3.54 -9.46 13.07
CA LYS A 29 -2.60 -8.91 14.07
C LYS A 29 -2.83 -7.41 14.31
N GLY A 30 -3.18 -6.65 13.27
CA GLY A 30 -3.43 -5.22 13.36
C GLY A 30 -4.89 -4.92 13.71
N ARG A 31 -5.12 -3.80 14.39
CA ARG A 31 -6.48 -3.33 14.74
C ARG A 31 -7.35 -2.97 13.54
N ARG A 32 -6.74 -2.66 12.40
CA ARG A 32 -7.46 -2.26 11.18
C ARG A 32 -7.14 -3.22 10.04
N VAL A 33 -8.11 -3.40 9.17
CA VAL A 33 -7.94 -4.14 7.91
C VAL A 33 -7.09 -3.34 6.90
N GLY A 34 -6.71 -3.98 5.80
CA GLY A 34 -6.07 -3.32 4.67
C GLY A 34 -4.68 -3.86 4.33
N GLY A 35 -3.90 -4.29 5.32
CA GLY A 35 -2.53 -4.78 5.05
C GLY A 35 -1.70 -3.74 4.28
N ARG A 36 -1.16 -4.09 3.10
CA ARG A 36 -0.38 -3.18 2.24
C ARG A 36 -1.22 -2.09 1.53
N MET A 37 -2.52 -2.12 1.63
CA MET A 37 -3.41 -1.02 1.27
C MET A 37 -3.68 -0.11 2.48
N ALA A 38 -2.74 0.02 3.41
CA ALA A 38 -2.92 0.84 4.60
C ALA A 38 -2.87 2.32 4.28
N SER A 39 -3.75 3.06 4.96
CA SER A 39 -3.76 4.52 4.98
C SER A 39 -3.51 5.00 6.41
N ARG A 40 -2.89 6.17 6.55
CA ARG A 40 -2.61 6.83 7.83
C ARG A 40 -3.45 8.10 7.95
N ILE A 41 -4.00 8.34 9.11
CA ILE A 41 -4.67 9.60 9.44
C ILE A 41 -3.64 10.51 10.12
N VAL A 42 -3.52 11.74 9.63
CA VAL A 42 -2.73 12.80 10.27
C VAL A 42 -3.38 13.19 11.58
N ARG A 43 -2.57 13.30 12.62
CA ARG A 43 -3.03 13.73 13.96
C ARG A 43 -1.93 14.54 14.61
N ASP A 44 -2.36 15.52 15.39
CA ASP A 44 -1.47 16.35 16.21
C ASP A 44 -0.34 16.99 15.39
N SER A 45 -0.63 17.34 14.13
CA SER A 45 0.35 17.93 13.20
C SER A 45 0.60 19.42 13.46
N GLY A 46 -0.30 20.08 14.17
CA GLY A 46 -0.29 21.53 14.30
C GLY A 46 -0.68 22.29 13.02
N THR A 47 -1.16 21.58 11.99
CA THR A 47 -1.60 22.13 10.72
C THR A 47 -3.13 22.02 10.55
N PRO A 48 -3.75 22.74 9.60
CA PRO A 48 -5.17 22.59 9.28
C PRO A 48 -5.54 21.21 8.70
N PHE A 49 -4.57 20.35 8.46
CA PHE A 49 -4.75 19.04 7.82
C PHE A 49 -4.90 17.87 8.80
N ASP A 50 -5.11 18.11 10.08
CA ASP A 50 -5.46 17.06 11.03
C ASP A 50 -6.77 16.38 10.60
N GLY A 51 -6.77 15.05 10.63
CA GLY A 51 -7.84 14.21 10.07
C GLY A 51 -7.61 13.78 8.63
N ARG A 52 -6.68 14.42 7.89
CA ARG A 52 -6.34 14.00 6.53
C ARG A 52 -5.80 12.58 6.48
N VAL A 53 -6.18 11.86 5.43
CA VAL A 53 -5.74 10.49 5.17
C VAL A 53 -4.62 10.51 4.14
N PHE A 54 -3.52 9.84 4.43
CA PHE A 54 -2.45 9.51 3.48
C PHE A 54 -2.43 8.02 3.16
N ASP A 55 -2.23 7.66 1.89
CA ASP A 55 -1.95 6.28 1.50
C ASP A 55 -0.47 6.00 1.60
N THR A 56 -0.08 5.40 2.72
CA THR A 56 1.32 5.02 2.99
C THR A 56 1.72 3.70 2.35
N GLY A 57 0.75 2.93 1.87
CA GLY A 57 0.95 1.67 1.14
C GLY A 57 0.78 1.86 -0.37
N ALA A 58 -0.09 1.05 -0.98
CA ALA A 58 -0.43 1.19 -2.39
C ALA A 58 -1.05 2.56 -2.67
N SER A 59 -0.57 3.23 -3.70
CA SER A 59 -1.10 4.55 -4.10
C SER A 59 -2.34 4.44 -4.97
N TYR A 60 -2.49 3.32 -5.70
CA TYR A 60 -3.57 3.05 -6.63
C TYR A 60 -3.65 1.55 -6.93
N PHE A 61 -4.65 1.16 -7.69
CA PHE A 61 -4.71 -0.15 -8.35
C PHE A 61 -5.17 0.00 -9.80
N THR A 62 -4.96 -1.03 -10.60
CA THR A 62 -5.43 -1.16 -11.98
C THR A 62 -6.34 -2.36 -12.11
N VAL A 63 -7.10 -2.42 -13.19
CA VAL A 63 -8.05 -3.51 -13.47
C VAL A 63 -7.68 -4.14 -14.80
N SER A 64 -7.37 -5.44 -14.79
CA SER A 64 -7.07 -6.22 -16.00
C SER A 64 -8.04 -7.40 -16.19
N GLU A 65 -8.55 -7.97 -15.09
CA GLU A 65 -9.38 -9.17 -15.09
C GLU A 65 -10.87 -8.82 -14.98
N SER A 66 -11.73 -9.54 -15.71
CA SER A 66 -13.18 -9.31 -15.76
C SER A 66 -13.86 -9.49 -14.41
N GLU A 67 -13.42 -10.47 -13.63
CA GLU A 67 -13.94 -10.75 -12.30
C GLU A 67 -13.67 -9.58 -11.36
N PHE A 68 -12.43 -9.05 -11.41
CA PHE A 68 -12.07 -7.90 -10.60
C PHE A 68 -12.77 -6.62 -11.09
N ALA A 69 -12.97 -6.46 -12.40
CA ALA A 69 -13.75 -5.34 -12.96
C ALA A 69 -15.18 -5.30 -12.38
N SER A 70 -15.80 -6.46 -12.18
CA SER A 70 -17.12 -6.57 -11.57
C SER A 70 -17.13 -6.12 -10.09
N VAL A 71 -16.07 -6.37 -9.36
CA VAL A 71 -15.89 -5.88 -7.98
C VAL A 71 -15.70 -4.37 -7.99
N VAL A 72 -14.86 -3.85 -8.89
CA VAL A 72 -14.57 -2.41 -9.00
C VAL A 72 -15.82 -1.63 -9.37
N ALA A 73 -16.66 -2.12 -10.30
CA ALA A 73 -17.92 -1.48 -10.64
C ALA A 73 -18.88 -1.33 -9.46
N LYS A 74 -18.90 -2.32 -8.53
CA LYS A 74 -19.66 -2.21 -7.26
C LYS A 74 -19.07 -1.16 -6.34
N LEU A 75 -17.75 -1.08 -6.24
CA LEU A 75 -17.04 -0.08 -5.43
C LEU A 75 -17.26 1.34 -5.99
N GLU A 76 -17.28 1.51 -7.33
CA GLU A 76 -17.60 2.78 -7.97
C GLU A 76 -19.06 3.20 -7.70
N THR A 77 -20.00 2.26 -7.86
CA THR A 77 -21.42 2.51 -7.55
C THR A 77 -21.62 2.90 -6.08
N ALA A 78 -20.84 2.34 -5.18
CA ALA A 78 -20.86 2.68 -3.75
C ALA A 78 -20.08 3.96 -3.41
N GLY A 79 -19.44 4.62 -4.38
CA GLY A 79 -18.64 5.84 -4.16
C GLY A 79 -17.33 5.60 -3.40
N VAL A 80 -16.86 4.35 -3.29
CA VAL A 80 -15.62 4.00 -2.57
C VAL A 80 -14.39 4.28 -3.41
N VAL A 81 -14.47 3.99 -4.71
CA VAL A 81 -13.38 4.23 -5.66
C VAL A 81 -13.88 4.99 -6.87
N GLN A 82 -12.94 5.60 -7.57
CA GLN A 82 -13.20 6.27 -8.85
C GLN A 82 -11.96 6.21 -9.74
N PRO A 83 -12.13 6.31 -11.07
CA PRO A 83 -11.00 6.52 -11.98
C PRO A 83 -10.17 7.73 -11.51
N TRP A 84 -8.87 7.60 -11.60
CA TRP A 84 -7.94 8.68 -11.24
C TRP A 84 -7.22 9.21 -12.48
N THR A 85 -6.31 8.43 -13.03
CA THR A 85 -5.52 8.83 -14.20
C THR A 85 -5.02 7.62 -14.97
N ASP A 86 -4.86 7.77 -16.27
CA ASP A 86 -4.14 6.81 -17.12
C ASP A 86 -2.70 7.26 -17.41
N THR A 87 -2.31 8.47 -17.00
CA THR A 87 -1.04 9.10 -17.37
C THR A 87 -0.23 9.49 -16.15
N PHE A 88 1.02 9.04 -16.09
CA PHE A 88 1.98 9.46 -15.09
C PHE A 88 3.19 10.13 -15.73
N HIS A 89 3.80 11.02 -14.99
CA HIS A 89 5.11 11.55 -15.30
C HIS A 89 6.20 10.52 -15.00
N PHE A 90 7.32 10.65 -15.66
CA PHE A 90 8.55 9.99 -15.28
C PHE A 90 9.66 11.01 -15.13
N ALA A 91 10.56 10.74 -14.19
CA ALA A 91 11.69 11.57 -13.84
C ALA A 91 12.95 10.69 -13.72
N ASP A 92 14.09 11.34 -13.74
CA ASP A 92 15.38 10.77 -13.37
C ASP A 92 16.07 11.65 -12.31
N ALA A 93 17.37 11.48 -12.14
CA ALA A 93 18.16 12.26 -11.18
C ALA A 93 18.17 13.76 -11.46
N GLU A 94 17.87 14.20 -12.69
CA GLU A 94 17.95 15.60 -13.12
C GLU A 94 16.59 16.31 -13.10
N GLY A 95 15.48 15.58 -13.05
CA GLY A 95 14.13 16.15 -12.97
C GLY A 95 13.10 15.40 -13.81
N ILE A 96 11.95 16.05 -14.06
CA ILE A 96 10.86 15.46 -14.87
C ILE A 96 11.30 15.39 -16.33
N ALA A 97 11.28 14.19 -16.92
CA ALA A 97 11.71 13.91 -18.29
C ALA A 97 10.54 13.74 -19.27
N GLY A 98 9.31 13.50 -18.80
CA GLY A 98 8.16 13.37 -19.69
C GLY A 98 6.95 12.69 -19.03
N VAL A 99 5.98 12.27 -19.87
CA VAL A 99 4.76 11.60 -19.44
C VAL A 99 4.59 10.26 -20.19
N LYS A 100 3.90 9.32 -19.55
CA LYS A 100 3.57 8.02 -20.16
C LYS A 100 2.14 7.62 -19.79
N THR A 101 1.35 7.35 -20.83
CA THR A 101 0.01 6.79 -20.71
C THR A 101 0.09 5.26 -20.54
N GLY A 102 -0.82 4.72 -19.75
CA GLY A 102 -0.95 3.29 -19.46
C GLY A 102 -2.39 2.92 -19.11
N PRO A 103 -2.62 1.82 -18.38
CA PRO A 103 -3.97 1.47 -17.95
C PRO A 103 -4.54 2.52 -17.00
N MET A 104 -5.87 2.67 -17.00
CA MET A 104 -6.58 3.49 -16.01
C MET A 104 -6.23 3.03 -14.59
N ARG A 105 -5.89 3.97 -13.73
CA ARG A 105 -5.63 3.75 -12.31
C ARG A 105 -6.81 4.26 -11.51
N TYR A 106 -7.11 3.54 -10.45
CA TYR A 106 -8.21 3.86 -9.56
C TYR A 106 -7.68 4.38 -8.23
N ARG A 107 -8.38 5.37 -7.69
CA ARG A 107 -8.15 5.95 -6.37
C ARG A 107 -9.33 5.72 -5.45
N ALA A 108 -9.14 5.87 -4.16
CA ALA A 108 -10.21 5.88 -3.17
C ALA A 108 -10.15 7.19 -2.37
N GLU A 109 -11.25 7.92 -2.30
CA GLU A 109 -11.34 9.23 -1.64
C GLU A 109 -11.03 9.12 -0.13
N GLY A 110 -11.57 8.10 0.53
CA GLY A 110 -11.30 7.79 1.94
C GLY A 110 -9.94 7.13 2.20
N GLY A 111 -9.06 7.05 1.18
CA GLY A 111 -7.81 6.30 1.18
C GLY A 111 -7.99 4.88 0.67
N ILE A 112 -6.92 4.31 0.10
CA ILE A 112 -6.97 2.99 -0.53
C ILE A 112 -7.41 1.89 0.44
N ARG A 113 -7.25 2.08 1.75
CA ARG A 113 -7.76 1.19 2.78
C ARG A 113 -9.28 1.06 2.76
N SER A 114 -10.02 2.12 2.42
CA SER A 114 -11.47 2.12 2.40
C SER A 114 -12.04 1.06 1.47
N VAL A 115 -11.31 0.66 0.44
CA VAL A 115 -11.64 -0.48 -0.43
C VAL A 115 -11.76 -1.76 0.39
N VAL A 116 -10.76 -2.05 1.22
CA VAL A 116 -10.75 -3.26 2.05
C VAL A 116 -11.76 -3.15 3.19
N GLU A 117 -11.94 -1.97 3.78
CA GLU A 117 -12.94 -1.70 4.81
C GLU A 117 -14.36 -1.92 4.27
N TYR A 118 -14.65 -1.44 3.06
CA TYR A 118 -15.94 -1.68 2.40
C TYR A 118 -16.19 -3.18 2.14
N LEU A 119 -15.21 -3.88 1.60
CA LEU A 119 -15.33 -5.32 1.35
C LEU A 119 -15.48 -6.14 2.63
N ALA A 120 -14.99 -5.64 3.75
CA ALA A 120 -14.99 -6.30 5.05
C ALA A 120 -16.18 -5.90 5.96
N HIS A 121 -17.07 -4.99 5.53
CA HIS A 121 -18.05 -4.34 6.42
C HIS A 121 -18.97 -5.32 7.18
N ASP A 122 -19.30 -6.47 6.57
CA ASP A 122 -20.14 -7.52 7.16
C ASP A 122 -19.32 -8.69 7.75
N LEU A 123 -18.02 -8.57 7.89
CA LEU A 123 -17.15 -9.63 8.38
C LEU A 123 -16.71 -9.38 9.82
N VAL A 124 -16.80 -10.41 10.64
CA VAL A 124 -16.24 -10.38 12.00
C VAL A 124 -14.75 -10.70 11.93
N ILE A 125 -13.92 -9.80 12.44
CA ILE A 125 -12.47 -9.92 12.45
C ILE A 125 -11.97 -9.87 13.89
N GLU A 126 -11.32 -10.95 14.31
CA GLU A 126 -10.73 -11.08 15.63
C GLU A 126 -9.34 -10.42 15.64
N GLU A 127 -9.07 -9.58 16.64
CA GLU A 127 -7.70 -9.05 16.86
C GLU A 127 -6.85 -10.14 17.50
N GLY A 128 -5.71 -10.49 16.88
CA GLY A 128 -4.80 -11.49 17.39
C GLY A 128 -3.71 -11.86 16.42
N GLU A 129 -2.69 -12.55 16.92
CA GLU A 129 -1.58 -13.04 16.11
C GLU A 129 -1.56 -14.56 16.09
N ILE A 130 -1.54 -15.15 14.90
CA ILE A 130 -1.35 -16.58 14.72
C ILE A 130 0.15 -16.85 14.73
N THR A 131 0.65 -17.47 15.79
CA THR A 131 2.07 -17.80 15.99
C THR A 131 2.37 -19.28 15.80
N LYS A 132 1.34 -20.14 15.78
CA LYS A 132 1.44 -21.58 15.62
C LYS A 132 0.30 -22.11 14.75
N LEU A 133 0.56 -23.20 14.03
CA LEU A 133 -0.48 -23.88 13.28
C LEU A 133 -1.56 -24.45 14.22
N PRO A 134 -2.85 -24.20 13.94
CA PRO A 134 -3.91 -24.91 14.62
C PRO A 134 -3.90 -26.38 14.20
N THR A 135 -4.06 -27.30 15.14
CA THR A 135 -4.06 -28.76 14.90
C THR A 135 -5.37 -29.29 14.32
N SER A 136 -6.46 -28.53 14.44
CA SER A 136 -7.82 -28.98 14.13
C SER A 136 -8.52 -28.19 13.03
N GLU A 137 -7.89 -27.16 12.48
CA GLU A 137 -8.51 -26.28 11.48
C GLU A 137 -7.67 -26.21 10.20
N ARG A 138 -8.36 -26.09 9.05
CA ARG A 138 -7.70 -25.67 7.81
C ARG A 138 -7.31 -24.21 7.93
N LEU A 139 -6.15 -23.84 7.41
CA LEU A 139 -5.57 -22.50 7.55
C LEU A 139 -5.29 -21.88 6.18
N ALA A 140 -5.69 -20.62 6.00
CA ALA A 140 -5.25 -19.74 4.92
C ALA A 140 -4.30 -18.67 5.49
N LEU A 141 -3.04 -18.68 5.08
CA LEU A 141 -2.03 -17.69 5.45
C LEU A 141 -2.06 -16.53 4.44
N CYS A 142 -2.75 -15.45 4.80
CA CYS A 142 -2.94 -14.27 3.94
C CYS A 142 -2.00 -13.13 4.35
N MET A 143 -0.70 -13.44 4.42
CA MET A 143 0.37 -12.53 4.81
C MET A 143 1.61 -12.73 3.92
N PRO A 144 2.58 -11.81 3.93
CA PRO A 144 3.86 -11.99 3.23
C PRO A 144 4.55 -13.31 3.59
N THR A 145 5.15 -13.97 2.59
CA THR A 145 5.76 -15.30 2.75
C THR A 145 6.76 -15.41 3.90
N PRO A 146 7.63 -14.41 4.21
CA PRO A 146 8.49 -14.51 5.37
C PRO A 146 7.74 -14.53 6.72
N GLN A 147 6.55 -13.95 6.77
CA GLN A 147 5.70 -14.02 7.96
C GLN A 147 4.98 -15.38 8.03
N ALA A 148 4.50 -15.88 6.90
CA ALA A 148 3.88 -17.20 6.80
C ALA A 148 4.84 -18.32 7.20
N ALA A 149 6.11 -18.25 6.78
CA ALA A 149 7.15 -19.22 7.13
C ALA A 149 7.41 -19.33 8.65
N ARG A 150 7.18 -18.26 9.42
CA ARG A 150 7.28 -18.30 10.88
C ARG A 150 6.16 -19.11 11.53
N VAL A 151 4.99 -19.12 10.91
CA VAL A 151 3.82 -19.88 11.37
C VAL A 151 3.88 -21.33 10.90
N PHE A 152 4.42 -21.54 9.69
CA PHE A 152 4.53 -22.85 9.04
C PHE A 152 5.98 -23.18 8.67
N PRO A 153 6.82 -23.61 9.62
CA PRO A 153 8.23 -23.89 9.41
C PRO A 153 8.52 -24.93 8.30
N PRO A 154 7.68 -25.99 8.07
CA PRO A 154 7.91 -26.92 6.96
C PRO A 154 7.81 -26.30 5.56
N ALA A 155 7.29 -25.08 5.44
CA ALA A 155 7.28 -24.33 4.19
C ALA A 155 8.61 -23.60 3.97
N SER A 156 9.74 -24.33 4.01
CA SER A 156 11.09 -23.76 3.78
C SER A 156 11.17 -23.01 2.45
N ASP A 157 10.42 -23.44 1.44
CA ASP A 157 10.34 -22.78 0.14
C ASP A 157 9.73 -21.36 0.22
N LEU A 158 8.88 -21.09 1.23
CA LEU A 158 8.33 -19.75 1.48
C LEU A 158 9.36 -18.79 2.08
N SER A 159 10.34 -19.29 2.81
CA SER A 159 11.39 -18.47 3.42
C SER A 159 12.42 -17.97 2.40
N SER A 160 12.53 -18.61 1.24
CA SER A 160 13.44 -18.23 0.16
C SER A 160 12.92 -17.06 -0.68
N ALA A 161 11.64 -16.69 -0.53
CA ALA A 161 11.09 -15.54 -1.24
C ALA A 161 11.76 -14.24 -0.79
N VAL A 162 12.37 -13.55 -1.73
CA VAL A 162 13.04 -12.26 -1.49
C VAL A 162 12.02 -11.13 -1.62
N TRP A 163 12.03 -10.26 -0.64
CA TRP A 163 11.13 -9.11 -0.58
C TRP A 163 11.89 -7.81 -0.53
N GLU A 164 11.45 -6.85 -1.30
CA GLU A 164 11.92 -5.47 -1.24
C GLU A 164 11.19 -4.72 -0.14
N PRO A 165 11.92 -4.07 0.79
CA PRO A 165 11.32 -3.10 1.70
C PRO A 165 11.08 -1.77 0.98
N VAL A 166 10.15 -0.99 1.50
CA VAL A 166 9.90 0.40 1.10
C VAL A 166 9.63 1.23 2.35
N ILE A 167 10.27 2.39 2.46
CA ILE A 167 9.85 3.42 3.39
C ILE A 167 9.06 4.44 2.60
N SER A 168 7.83 4.71 3.03
CA SER A 168 6.96 5.71 2.45
C SER A 168 7.00 6.97 3.31
N VAL A 169 7.34 8.11 2.72
CA VAL A 169 7.36 9.41 3.40
C VAL A 169 6.18 10.24 2.93
N SER A 170 5.33 10.65 3.87
CA SER A 170 4.22 11.57 3.65
C SER A 170 4.66 12.97 4.06
N MET A 171 4.32 13.97 3.26
CA MET A 171 4.71 15.36 3.47
C MET A 171 3.51 16.29 3.28
N LEU A 172 3.38 17.31 4.12
CA LEU A 172 2.45 18.43 3.97
C LEU A 172 3.25 19.72 3.89
N PHE A 173 2.85 20.58 2.98
CA PHE A 173 3.41 21.91 2.81
C PHE A 173 2.34 22.97 3.16
N ASP A 174 2.68 24.22 3.20
CA ASP A 174 1.73 25.32 3.39
C ASP A 174 0.90 25.56 2.12
N HIS A 175 1.52 25.43 0.95
CA HIS A 175 0.86 25.44 -0.36
C HIS A 175 1.64 24.53 -1.34
N ALA A 176 1.06 24.25 -2.51
CA ALA A 176 1.73 23.48 -3.54
C ALA A 176 2.76 24.33 -4.27
N HIS A 177 4.04 23.95 -4.17
CA HIS A 177 5.18 24.61 -4.81
C HIS A 177 5.55 23.96 -6.15
N TRP A 178 4.74 23.03 -6.63
CA TRP A 178 4.97 22.25 -7.86
C TRP A 178 3.83 22.45 -8.86
N SER A 179 4.14 22.22 -10.13
CA SER A 179 3.12 22.17 -11.20
C SER A 179 2.26 20.91 -11.10
N ASP A 180 1.12 20.91 -11.77
CA ASP A 180 0.18 19.81 -11.75
C ASP A 180 0.78 18.50 -12.27
N PHE A 181 0.65 17.45 -11.46
CA PHE A 181 0.91 16.07 -11.82
C PHE A 181 0.07 15.14 -10.92
N ASP A 182 -0.19 13.94 -11.38
CA ASP A 182 -0.84 12.90 -10.59
C ASP A 182 0.18 12.04 -9.83
N GLY A 183 1.16 11.52 -10.56
CA GLY A 183 2.25 10.73 -10.01
C GLY A 183 3.46 10.72 -10.91
N ILE A 184 4.62 10.46 -10.32
CA ILE A 184 5.92 10.46 -11.01
C ILE A 184 6.65 9.17 -10.68
N PHE A 185 6.93 8.35 -11.68
CA PHE A 185 7.93 7.28 -11.55
C PHE A 185 9.32 7.88 -11.66
N VAL A 186 10.16 7.66 -10.66
CA VAL A 186 11.55 8.11 -10.67
C VAL A 186 12.44 6.95 -11.05
N ASN A 187 13.04 7.02 -12.22
CA ASN A 187 13.90 5.99 -12.78
C ASN A 187 15.37 6.32 -12.53
N GLN A 188 16.19 5.27 -12.34
CA GLN A 188 17.64 5.40 -12.16
C GLN A 188 18.06 6.34 -11.02
N ASP A 189 17.21 6.47 -10.01
CA ASP A 189 17.50 7.20 -8.79
C ASP A 189 17.79 6.24 -7.64
N ALA A 190 18.89 6.48 -6.92
CA ALA A 190 19.32 5.60 -5.84
C ALA A 190 18.48 5.80 -4.55
N GLN A 191 17.74 6.92 -4.45
CA GLN A 191 17.08 7.32 -3.20
C GLN A 191 15.58 7.14 -3.23
N ILE A 192 14.90 7.52 -4.33
CA ILE A 192 13.43 7.43 -4.43
C ILE A 192 13.02 6.74 -5.73
N THR A 193 11.81 6.18 -5.74
CA THR A 193 11.26 5.47 -6.92
C THR A 193 9.91 6.01 -7.36
N TRP A 194 9.22 6.76 -6.48
CA TRP A 194 7.87 7.21 -6.74
C TRP A 194 7.54 8.49 -5.96
N ILE A 195 6.81 9.40 -6.58
CA ILE A 195 6.19 10.58 -5.96
C ILE A 195 4.72 10.59 -6.36
N ALA A 196 3.79 10.65 -5.40
CA ALA A 196 2.37 10.88 -5.65
C ALA A 196 1.98 12.29 -5.18
N ASN A 197 1.26 13.02 -6.01
CA ASN A 197 0.52 14.20 -5.58
C ASN A 197 -0.76 13.73 -4.86
N ASP A 198 -0.70 13.65 -3.54
CA ASP A 198 -1.78 13.08 -2.74
C ASP A 198 -3.01 14.02 -2.71
N GLY A 199 -2.82 15.32 -2.87
CA GLY A 199 -3.90 16.29 -2.99
C GLY A 199 -4.69 16.14 -4.29
N ALA A 200 -4.00 16.06 -5.42
CA ALA A 200 -4.63 15.78 -6.71
C ALA A 200 -5.34 14.42 -6.71
N ARG A 201 -4.68 13.39 -6.17
CA ARG A 201 -5.25 12.06 -6.06
C ARG A 201 -6.53 12.01 -5.22
N ARG A 202 -6.63 12.83 -4.16
CA ARG A 202 -7.86 12.89 -3.34
C ARG A 202 -8.91 13.85 -3.89
N GLY A 203 -8.52 14.73 -4.80
CA GLY A 203 -9.39 15.75 -5.37
C GLY A 203 -9.61 16.96 -4.45
N ASP A 204 -8.90 17.05 -3.33
CA ASP A 204 -8.98 18.17 -2.38
C ASP A 204 -7.90 19.24 -2.61
N GLN A 205 -6.98 18.99 -3.55
CA GLN A 205 -5.88 19.86 -3.92
C GLN A 205 -4.99 20.28 -2.74
N ALA A 206 -4.97 19.50 -1.66
CA ALA A 206 -4.09 19.77 -0.54
C ALA A 206 -2.61 19.71 -0.98
N PRO A 207 -1.75 20.56 -0.40
CA PRO A 207 -0.31 20.57 -0.71
C PRO A 207 0.40 19.37 -0.06
N ALA A 208 0.09 18.18 -0.58
CA ALA A 208 0.43 16.90 0.03
C ALA A 208 1.12 15.96 -0.95
N LEU A 209 2.26 15.43 -0.56
CA LEU A 209 3.03 14.44 -1.33
C LEU A 209 3.23 13.14 -0.55
N VAL A 210 3.27 12.03 -1.28
CA VAL A 210 3.73 10.72 -0.76
C VAL A 210 4.88 10.24 -1.62
N VAL A 211 6.00 9.90 -0.99
CA VAL A 211 7.23 9.49 -1.65
C VAL A 211 7.58 8.08 -1.22
N HIS A 212 7.91 7.21 -2.18
CA HIS A 212 8.48 5.90 -1.87
C HIS A 212 10.00 5.94 -2.05
N MET A 213 10.70 5.63 -0.98
CA MET A 213 12.15 5.48 -1.02
C MET A 213 12.53 4.22 -1.81
N SER A 214 13.73 4.21 -2.38
CA SER A 214 14.23 3.02 -3.06
C SER A 214 14.36 1.84 -2.12
N PRO A 215 14.25 0.59 -2.61
CA PRO A 215 14.43 -0.60 -1.78
C PRO A 215 15.80 -0.66 -1.09
N VAL A 216 16.85 -0.23 -1.78
CA VAL A 216 18.22 -0.24 -1.25
C VAL A 216 18.35 0.73 -0.08
N LEU A 217 17.89 1.97 -0.25
CA LEU A 217 17.91 2.95 0.83
C LEU A 217 17.00 2.52 1.98
N SER A 218 15.81 2.03 1.69
CA SER A 218 14.87 1.54 2.70
C SER A 218 15.44 0.41 3.55
N ALA A 219 16.20 -0.51 2.94
CA ALA A 219 16.82 -1.62 3.65
C ALA A 219 17.83 -1.16 4.71
N GLY A 220 18.56 -0.08 4.43
CA GLY A 220 19.52 0.51 5.38
C GLY A 220 18.87 1.22 6.57
N HIS A 221 17.60 1.63 6.46
CA HIS A 221 16.93 2.46 7.48
C HIS A 221 15.70 1.79 8.12
N LEU A 222 15.61 0.46 8.07
CA LEU A 222 14.48 -0.28 8.70
C LEU A 222 14.45 -0.14 10.22
N GLY A 223 15.57 0.18 10.85
CA GLY A 223 15.68 0.42 12.30
C GLY A 223 14.97 1.70 12.73
N ASP A 224 15.26 2.79 12.05
CA ASP A 224 14.61 4.09 12.22
C ASP A 224 14.21 4.68 10.86
N PRO A 225 12.96 4.52 10.44
CA PRO A 225 12.48 5.07 9.18
C PRO A 225 12.51 6.60 9.09
N SER A 226 12.59 7.31 10.21
CA SER A 226 12.59 8.78 10.22
C SER A 226 13.87 9.38 9.65
N GLU A 227 14.97 8.63 9.66
CA GLU A 227 16.26 9.06 9.11
C GLU A 227 16.23 9.37 7.61
N VAL A 228 15.27 8.77 6.86
CA VAL A 228 15.15 9.06 5.41
C VAL A 228 14.32 10.30 5.10
N ILE A 229 13.66 10.92 6.06
CA ILE A 229 12.82 12.12 5.82
C ILE A 229 13.62 13.25 5.17
N PRO A 230 14.79 13.68 5.69
CA PRO A 230 15.57 14.73 5.05
C PRO A 230 16.02 14.37 3.64
N ILE A 231 16.32 13.10 3.40
CA ILE A 231 16.73 12.60 2.07
C ILE A 231 15.53 12.72 1.09
N ALA A 232 14.34 12.31 1.53
CA ALA A 232 13.13 12.40 0.72
C ALA A 232 12.77 13.84 0.36
N ILE A 233 12.88 14.77 1.33
CA ILE A 233 12.63 16.21 1.13
C ILE A 233 13.60 16.77 0.08
N ALA A 234 14.89 16.62 0.28
CA ALA A 234 15.90 17.14 -0.65
C ALA A 234 15.74 16.57 -2.07
N ARG A 235 15.30 15.31 -2.18
CA ARG A 235 15.11 14.66 -3.47
C ARG A 235 13.88 15.19 -4.20
N VAL A 236 12.77 15.38 -3.48
CA VAL A 236 11.53 15.95 -4.01
C VAL A 236 11.76 17.40 -4.45
N GLN A 237 12.40 18.20 -3.62
CA GLN A 237 12.77 19.59 -3.94
C GLN A 237 13.58 19.66 -5.24
N LYS A 238 14.60 18.80 -5.38
CA LYS A 238 15.42 18.79 -6.62
C LYS A 238 14.61 18.39 -7.85
N ILE A 239 13.75 17.36 -7.75
CA ILE A 239 12.99 16.83 -8.90
C ILE A 239 11.87 17.79 -9.33
N LEU A 240 11.20 18.42 -8.36
CA LEU A 240 10.07 19.29 -8.62
C LEU A 240 10.45 20.78 -8.74
N GLY A 241 11.68 21.15 -8.40
CA GLY A 241 12.24 22.49 -8.65
C GLY A 241 11.76 23.55 -7.64
N PHE A 242 11.68 23.20 -6.36
CA PHE A 242 11.38 24.14 -5.26
C PHE A 242 12.34 23.89 -4.08
N ASP A 243 12.31 24.73 -3.04
CA ASP A 243 13.23 24.66 -1.88
C ASP A 243 12.55 24.79 -0.52
N GLU A 244 11.23 24.88 -0.48
CA GLU A 244 10.46 25.01 0.76
C GLU A 244 10.39 23.69 1.54
N GLU A 245 10.46 23.82 2.88
CA GLU A 245 10.36 22.68 3.79
C GLU A 245 8.89 22.31 4.08
N PRO A 246 8.58 21.02 4.25
CA PRO A 246 7.25 20.60 4.66
C PRO A 246 6.95 21.06 6.10
N THR A 247 5.72 21.49 6.33
CA THR A 247 5.21 21.84 7.68
C THR A 247 5.00 20.61 8.56
N TRP A 248 4.82 19.45 7.93
CA TRP A 248 4.72 18.16 8.60
C TRP A 248 5.22 17.03 7.70
N SER A 249 5.86 16.04 8.30
CA SER A 249 6.29 14.84 7.60
C SER A 249 6.21 13.59 8.48
N HIS A 250 6.05 12.43 7.84
CA HIS A 250 6.04 11.15 8.54
C HIS A 250 6.56 10.03 7.66
N ALA A 251 7.41 9.17 8.20
CA ALA A 251 7.91 7.98 7.54
C ALA A 251 7.20 6.71 8.02
N HIS A 252 6.79 5.86 7.10
CA HIS A 252 6.18 4.56 7.37
C HIS A 252 6.99 3.43 6.75
N ARG A 253 7.32 2.41 7.53
CA ARG A 253 8.13 1.27 7.10
C ARG A 253 7.30 0.10 6.60
N TRP A 254 7.59 -0.35 5.40
CA TRP A 254 7.12 -1.60 4.82
C TRP A 254 8.29 -2.57 4.68
N THR A 255 8.50 -3.45 5.66
CA THR A 255 9.58 -4.46 5.61
C THR A 255 9.38 -5.47 4.47
N PHE A 256 8.13 -5.79 4.15
CA PHE A 256 7.75 -6.72 3.09
C PHE A 256 6.77 -6.01 2.13
N ALA A 257 7.27 -5.03 1.38
CA ALA A 257 6.45 -4.23 0.48
C ALA A 257 6.12 -4.98 -0.80
N LYS A 258 7.14 -5.51 -1.49
CA LYS A 258 7.02 -6.12 -2.80
C LYS A 258 7.86 -7.40 -2.90
N PRO A 259 7.31 -8.52 -3.38
CA PRO A 259 8.13 -9.69 -3.71
C PRO A 259 8.95 -9.39 -4.98
N ILE A 260 10.24 -9.76 -4.98
CA ILE A 260 11.12 -9.61 -6.16
C ILE A 260 10.78 -10.70 -7.19
N GLU A 261 10.55 -11.92 -6.71
CA GLU A 261 10.11 -13.03 -7.53
C GLU A 261 8.88 -13.64 -6.88
N GLY A 262 7.84 -13.87 -7.70
CA GLY A 262 6.67 -14.60 -7.24
C GLY A 262 7.08 -16.06 -6.97
N THR A 263 6.90 -16.53 -5.74
CA THR A 263 6.92 -17.97 -5.49
C THR A 263 5.68 -18.56 -6.14
N THR A 264 5.82 -19.05 -7.35
CA THR A 264 4.86 -19.97 -7.91
C THR A 264 5.08 -21.30 -7.18
N SER A 265 4.30 -21.57 -6.14
CA SER A 265 4.25 -22.93 -5.60
C SER A 265 3.06 -23.64 -6.21
N PRO A 266 3.29 -24.52 -7.16
CA PRO A 266 2.23 -25.31 -7.78
C PRO A 266 1.99 -26.63 -7.02
N LYS A 267 2.36 -26.74 -5.75
CA LYS A 267 2.03 -27.95 -5.00
C LYS A 267 0.53 -28.00 -4.77
N PRO A 268 -0.18 -29.05 -5.25
CA PRO A 268 -1.61 -29.21 -5.01
C PRO A 268 -1.92 -29.12 -3.52
N GLY A 269 -2.88 -28.29 -3.16
CA GLY A 269 -3.29 -28.05 -1.77
C GLY A 269 -2.73 -26.78 -1.11
N PHE A 270 -1.82 -26.08 -1.77
CA PHE A 270 -1.40 -24.74 -1.34
C PHE A 270 -1.88 -23.71 -2.38
N VAL A 271 -2.85 -22.90 -1.99
CA VAL A 271 -3.18 -21.65 -2.68
C VAL A 271 -2.52 -20.55 -1.87
N LEU A 272 -1.48 -19.98 -2.41
CA LEU A 272 -0.82 -18.81 -1.86
C LEU A 272 -1.49 -17.56 -2.42
#